data_ccf67ac4dfb186b72c0b672ec19a81e1
#
_entry.id   ccf67ac4dfb186b72c0b672ec19a81e1
#
_cell.length_a   1.000
_cell.length_b   1.000
_cell.length_c   1.000
_cell.angle_alpha   90.00
_cell.angle_beta   90.00
_cell.angle_gamma   90.00
#
_symmetry.space_group_name_H-M   'P 1'
#
loop_
_entity.id
_entity.type
_entity.pdbx_description
1 polymer ?
#
loop_
_entity_poly.entity_id
_entity_poly.type
_entity_poly.pdbx_seq_one_letter_code
_entity_poly.pdbx_strand_id
1 'polypeptide(L)'
;MSVWAHHMFVTGAVLLPFFSFMTFLIAVPTGVKFFNWIGTMWRGKMTFETPMIFALGFLVSFLFGVLTGIMLAAAPIDFHVHDSYFVVAHFHYVLFGTIVFATFAGVYFWFPKMTGRMLDERLG
;
A
#
# COMPACT_ATOMS: atom_id res chain seq x y z
N MET A 1 -1.46 -13.73 12.13
CA MET A 1 -1.80 -15.07 11.61
C MET A 1 -3.31 -15.30 11.42
N SER A 2 -4.19 -14.38 11.78
CA SER A 2 -5.66 -14.53 11.71
C SER A 2 -6.29 -14.26 10.35
N VAL A 3 -5.50 -13.99 9.31
CA VAL A 3 -6.01 -13.55 7.99
C VAL A 3 -5.43 -14.32 6.79
N TRP A 4 -4.62 -15.37 7.01
CA TRP A 4 -3.93 -16.08 5.92
C TRP A 4 -4.88 -16.61 4.83
N ALA A 5 -6.10 -16.96 5.19
CA ALA A 5 -7.07 -17.57 4.29
C ALA A 5 -7.90 -16.54 3.49
N HIS A 6 -7.60 -15.24 3.60
CA HIS A 6 -8.29 -14.24 2.79
C HIS A 6 -7.98 -14.34 1.27
N HIS A 7 -6.96 -15.07 0.89
CA HIS A 7 -6.68 -15.42 -0.51
C HIS A 7 -7.36 -16.72 -0.97
N MET A 8 -8.15 -17.35 -0.11
CA MET A 8 -8.72 -18.68 -0.31
C MET A 8 -10.25 -18.68 -0.23
N PHE A 9 -10.92 -17.53 -0.39
CA PHE A 9 -12.38 -17.43 -0.21
C PHE A 9 -13.17 -18.33 -1.16
N VAL A 10 -12.68 -18.53 -2.39
CA VAL A 10 -13.36 -19.37 -3.39
C VAL A 10 -13.04 -20.85 -3.31
N THR A 11 -12.18 -21.26 -2.41
CA THR A 11 -11.79 -22.69 -2.26
C THR A 11 -12.85 -23.54 -1.57
N GLY A 12 -13.79 -22.94 -0.86
CA GLY A 12 -14.79 -23.65 -0.05
C GLY A 12 -14.23 -24.28 1.24
N ALA A 13 -12.94 -24.08 1.53
CA ALA A 13 -12.25 -24.72 2.65
C ALA A 13 -12.09 -23.82 3.88
N VAL A 14 -12.57 -22.57 3.83
CA VAL A 14 -12.36 -21.59 4.90
C VAL A 14 -13.65 -21.05 5.48
N LEU A 15 -13.60 -20.63 6.74
CA LEU A 15 -14.72 -19.99 7.43
C LEU A 15 -14.83 -18.53 6.94
N LEU A 16 -15.63 -18.29 5.90
CA LEU A 16 -15.76 -17.01 5.21
C LEU A 16 -16.09 -15.83 6.14
N PRO A 17 -17.11 -15.90 7.03
CA PRO A 17 -17.42 -14.75 7.88
C PRO A 17 -16.26 -14.35 8.79
N PHE A 18 -15.55 -15.31 9.35
CA PHE A 18 -14.41 -15.05 10.22
C PHE A 18 -13.27 -14.38 9.46
N PHE A 19 -12.83 -14.98 8.34
CA PHE A 19 -11.70 -14.43 7.57
C PHE A 19 -12.05 -13.13 6.89
N SER A 20 -13.28 -12.93 6.43
CA SER A 20 -13.74 -11.66 5.90
C SER A 20 -13.69 -10.56 6.97
N PHE A 21 -14.25 -10.82 8.15
CA PHE A 21 -14.22 -9.87 9.27
C PHE A 21 -12.79 -9.53 9.71
N MET A 22 -11.95 -10.55 9.91
CA MET A 22 -10.55 -10.32 10.30
C MET A 22 -9.77 -9.57 9.23
N THR A 23 -10.09 -9.77 7.97
CA THR A 23 -9.48 -9.04 6.85
C THR A 23 -9.91 -7.57 6.84
N PHE A 24 -11.19 -7.27 7.12
CA PHE A 24 -11.63 -5.89 7.31
C PHE A 24 -10.93 -5.20 8.48
N LEU A 25 -10.62 -5.92 9.55
CA LEU A 25 -9.88 -5.34 10.68
C LEU A 25 -8.46 -4.87 10.31
N ILE A 26 -7.86 -5.41 9.26
CA ILE A 26 -6.55 -4.92 8.76
C ILE A 26 -6.65 -3.45 8.30
N ALA A 27 -7.80 -3.04 7.79
CA ALA A 27 -8.01 -1.66 7.33
C ALA A 27 -7.87 -0.64 8.46
N VAL A 28 -8.19 -0.99 9.71
CA VAL A 28 -8.12 -0.07 10.84
C VAL A 28 -6.69 0.39 11.14
N PRO A 29 -5.70 -0.48 11.44
CA PRO A 29 -4.33 -0.05 11.67
C PRO A 29 -3.70 0.58 10.43
N THR A 30 -4.05 0.12 9.25
CA THR A 30 -3.59 0.70 7.99
C THR A 30 -4.09 2.13 7.82
N GLY A 31 -5.35 2.40 8.12
CA GLY A 31 -5.92 3.74 8.13
C GLY A 31 -5.25 4.66 9.15
N VAL A 32 -4.96 4.16 10.35
CA VAL A 32 -4.22 4.92 11.37
C VAL A 32 -2.85 5.33 10.85
N LYS A 33 -2.10 4.41 10.23
CA LYS A 33 -0.80 4.72 9.63
C LYS A 33 -0.92 5.76 8.51
N PHE A 34 -1.89 5.59 7.63
CA PHE A 34 -2.13 6.51 6.53
C PHE A 34 -2.40 7.94 7.02
N PHE A 35 -3.27 8.10 8.01
CA PHE A 35 -3.53 9.41 8.62
C PHE A 35 -2.34 9.95 9.40
N ASN A 36 -1.53 9.10 10.01
CA ASN A 36 -0.28 9.52 10.65
C ASN A 36 0.70 10.11 9.62
N TRP A 37 0.83 9.53 8.45
CA TRP A 37 1.67 10.08 7.38
C TRP A 37 1.15 11.43 6.89
N ILE A 38 -0.16 11.55 6.66
CA ILE A 38 -0.77 12.84 6.31
C ILE A 38 -0.57 13.85 7.44
N GLY A 39 -0.80 13.45 8.69
CA GLY A 39 -0.61 14.32 9.86
C GLY A 39 0.83 14.80 10.03
N THR A 40 1.81 13.97 9.68
CA THR A 40 3.23 14.36 9.68
C THR A 40 3.52 15.48 8.67
N MET A 41 2.84 15.47 7.53
CA MET A 41 2.98 16.50 6.49
C MET A 41 2.13 17.74 6.77
N TRP A 42 1.04 17.60 7.52
CA TRP A 42 0.07 18.64 7.79
C TRP A 42 0.72 19.82 8.52
N ARG A 43 0.63 21.00 7.94
CA ARG A 43 1.27 22.22 8.44
C ARG A 43 2.79 22.13 8.65
N GLY A 44 3.43 21.10 8.09
CA GLY A 44 4.87 20.98 8.09
C GLY A 44 5.52 21.81 6.97
N LYS A 45 6.82 22.05 7.11
CA LYS A 45 7.62 22.65 6.05
C LYS A 45 8.13 21.51 5.16
N MET A 46 7.56 21.39 3.97
CA MET A 46 7.95 20.36 3.00
C MET A 46 8.78 20.96 1.87
N THR A 47 9.74 20.18 1.39
CA THR A 47 10.46 20.43 0.16
C THR A 47 10.14 19.30 -0.84
N PHE A 48 9.96 19.64 -2.12
CA PHE A 48 9.57 18.69 -3.16
C PHE A 48 10.79 18.18 -3.94
N GLU A 49 11.75 17.65 -3.20
CA GLU A 49 12.88 16.93 -3.78
C GLU A 49 12.44 15.51 -4.18
N THR A 50 13.26 14.82 -4.99
CA THR A 50 12.96 13.48 -5.51
C THR A 50 12.43 12.51 -4.45
N PRO A 51 13.01 12.37 -3.24
CA PRO A 51 12.48 11.47 -2.22
C PRO A 51 11.05 11.80 -1.80
N MET A 52 10.71 13.09 -1.72
CA MET A 52 9.38 13.53 -1.32
C MET A 52 8.34 13.26 -2.41
N ILE A 53 8.70 13.40 -3.68
CA ILE A 53 7.81 13.09 -4.81
C ILE A 53 7.49 11.60 -4.83
N PHE A 54 8.49 10.73 -4.64
CA PHE A 54 8.27 9.29 -4.49
C PHE A 54 7.41 8.94 -3.28
N ALA A 55 7.59 9.62 -2.14
CA ALA A 55 6.76 9.42 -0.95
C ALA A 55 5.30 9.82 -1.18
N LEU A 56 5.05 10.90 -1.91
CA LEU A 56 3.68 11.30 -2.29
C LEU A 56 3.06 10.31 -3.28
N GLY A 57 3.83 9.86 -4.27
CA GLY A 57 3.41 8.80 -5.19
C GLY A 57 3.04 7.50 -4.45
N PHE A 58 3.85 7.13 -3.46
CA PHE A 58 3.55 6.03 -2.54
C PHE A 58 2.19 6.22 -1.86
N LEU A 59 1.93 7.38 -1.25
CA LEU A 59 0.67 7.63 -0.53
C LEU A 59 -0.55 7.48 -1.44
N VAL A 60 -0.50 8.08 -2.63
CA VAL A 60 -1.62 8.01 -3.59
C VAL A 60 -1.86 6.57 -4.06
N SER A 61 -0.80 5.88 -4.48
CA SER A 61 -0.91 4.50 -4.96
C SER A 61 -1.35 3.54 -3.85
N PHE A 62 -0.85 3.72 -2.64
CA PHE A 62 -1.23 2.94 -1.47
C PHE A 62 -2.70 3.11 -1.12
N LEU A 63 -3.24 4.32 -1.23
CA LEU A 63 -4.67 4.57 -1.01
C LEU A 63 -5.54 3.73 -1.94
N PHE A 64 -5.27 3.75 -3.24
CA PHE A 64 -6.00 2.91 -4.21
C PHE A 64 -5.81 1.42 -3.96
N GLY A 65 -4.60 1.00 -3.62
CA GLY A 65 -4.31 -0.38 -3.24
C GLY A 65 -5.11 -0.86 -2.03
N VAL A 66 -5.19 -0.05 -0.99
CA VAL A 66 -5.96 -0.39 0.23
C VAL A 66 -7.46 -0.39 -0.03
N LEU A 67 -7.98 0.58 -0.76
CA LEU A 67 -9.42 0.63 -1.07
C LEU A 67 -9.88 -0.59 -1.87
N THR A 68 -9.11 -0.99 -2.88
CA THR A 68 -9.40 -2.22 -3.64
C THR A 68 -9.22 -3.47 -2.78
N GLY A 69 -8.27 -3.48 -1.85
CA GLY A 69 -8.09 -4.56 -0.87
C GLY A 69 -9.27 -4.72 0.08
N ILE A 70 -9.85 -3.61 0.53
CA ILE A 70 -11.06 -3.63 1.37
C ILE A 70 -12.25 -4.20 0.58
N MET A 71 -12.38 -3.87 -0.70
CA MET A 71 -13.41 -4.49 -1.55
C MET A 71 -13.22 -6.01 -1.66
N LEU A 72 -12.00 -6.48 -1.83
CA LEU A 72 -11.66 -7.90 -1.87
C LEU A 72 -11.85 -8.61 -0.52
N ALA A 73 -11.77 -7.88 0.59
CA ALA A 73 -12.03 -8.43 1.93
C ALA A 73 -13.47 -8.91 2.10
N ALA A 74 -14.41 -8.35 1.34
CA ALA A 74 -15.79 -8.82 1.28
C ALA A 74 -15.86 -10.09 0.41
N ALA A 75 -16.02 -11.26 1.02
CA ALA A 75 -16.08 -12.53 0.32
C ALA A 75 -17.11 -12.56 -0.83
N PRO A 76 -18.33 -11.98 -0.72
CA PRO A 76 -19.28 -11.92 -1.83
C PRO A 76 -18.76 -11.15 -3.04
N ILE A 77 -17.97 -10.10 -2.83
CA ILE A 77 -17.34 -9.35 -3.93
C ILE A 77 -16.20 -10.17 -4.54
N ASP A 78 -15.37 -10.80 -3.70
CA ASP A 78 -14.25 -11.62 -4.16
C ASP A 78 -14.71 -12.77 -5.07
N PHE A 79 -15.85 -13.39 -4.80
CA PHE A 79 -16.42 -14.44 -5.65
C PHE A 79 -16.64 -14.00 -7.11
N HIS A 80 -16.88 -12.71 -7.34
CA HIS A 80 -17.09 -12.16 -8.69
C HIS A 80 -15.81 -11.66 -9.36
N VAL A 81 -14.80 -11.33 -8.59
CA VAL A 81 -13.57 -10.69 -9.10
C VAL A 81 -12.31 -11.51 -8.87
N HIS A 82 -12.43 -12.66 -8.21
CA HIS A 82 -11.31 -13.57 -7.94
C HIS A 82 -10.68 -14.04 -9.26
N ASP A 83 -9.34 -14.11 -9.30
CA ASP A 83 -8.56 -14.45 -10.48
C ASP A 83 -8.84 -13.55 -11.71
N SER A 84 -9.36 -12.36 -11.49
CA SER A 84 -9.58 -11.35 -12.53
C SER A 84 -8.48 -10.27 -12.51
N TYR A 85 -8.48 -9.43 -13.55
CA TYR A 85 -7.60 -8.25 -13.59
C TYR A 85 -7.86 -7.24 -12.47
N PHE A 86 -9.01 -7.30 -11.79
CA PHE A 86 -9.24 -6.50 -10.60
C PHE A 86 -8.26 -6.86 -9.47
N VAL A 87 -8.02 -8.15 -9.24
CA VAL A 87 -7.02 -8.61 -8.27
C VAL A 87 -5.61 -8.27 -8.73
N VAL A 88 -5.33 -8.40 -10.03
CA VAL A 88 -4.05 -7.98 -10.62
C VAL A 88 -3.81 -6.49 -10.38
N ALA A 89 -4.79 -5.64 -10.61
CA ALA A 89 -4.71 -4.21 -10.34
C ALA A 89 -4.46 -3.94 -8.86
N HIS A 90 -5.20 -4.62 -7.97
CA HIS A 90 -5.02 -4.47 -6.53
C HIS A 90 -3.57 -4.71 -6.09
N PHE A 91 -2.99 -5.86 -6.42
CA PHE A 91 -1.64 -6.16 -5.96
C PHE A 91 -0.56 -5.35 -6.70
N HIS A 92 -0.81 -4.87 -7.92
CA HIS A 92 0.11 -3.93 -8.56
C HIS A 92 0.13 -2.58 -7.85
N TYR A 93 -1.01 -2.04 -7.43
CA TYR A 93 -1.03 -0.84 -6.60
C TYR A 93 -0.34 -1.06 -5.26
N VAL A 94 -0.51 -2.23 -4.64
CA VAL A 94 0.14 -2.55 -3.37
C VAL A 94 1.65 -2.78 -3.55
N LEU A 95 2.07 -3.57 -4.53
CA LEU A 95 3.48 -3.91 -4.73
C LEU A 95 4.26 -2.76 -5.39
N PHE A 96 3.83 -2.31 -6.56
CA PHE A 96 4.53 -1.24 -7.28
C PHE A 96 4.33 0.11 -6.59
N GLY A 97 3.10 0.46 -6.30
CA GLY A 97 2.78 1.73 -5.66
C GLY A 97 3.38 1.86 -4.25
N THR A 98 3.52 0.76 -3.52
CA THR A 98 4.03 0.80 -2.15
C THR A 98 5.52 0.51 -2.10
N ILE A 99 5.92 -0.68 -2.52
CA ILE A 99 7.29 -1.16 -2.33
C ILE A 99 8.26 -0.38 -3.23
N VAL A 100 7.96 -0.24 -4.50
CA VAL A 100 8.87 0.40 -5.46
C VAL A 100 9.03 1.89 -5.12
N PHE A 101 7.93 2.63 -4.95
CA PHE A 101 8.02 4.05 -4.62
C PHE A 101 8.68 4.30 -3.27
N ALA A 102 8.34 3.52 -2.24
CA ALA A 102 8.98 3.66 -0.93
C ALA A 102 10.47 3.32 -0.98
N THR A 103 10.86 2.31 -1.76
CA THR A 103 12.27 1.94 -1.94
C THR A 103 13.05 3.06 -2.61
N PHE A 104 12.54 3.64 -3.70
CA PHE A 104 13.20 4.75 -4.35
C PHE A 104 13.25 6.00 -3.47
N ALA A 105 12.16 6.31 -2.76
CA ALA A 105 12.19 7.39 -1.77
C ALA A 105 13.30 7.18 -0.74
N GLY A 106 13.43 5.96 -0.22
CA GLY A 106 14.48 5.60 0.72
C GLY A 106 15.88 5.68 0.13
N VAL A 107 16.08 5.16 -1.08
CA VAL A 107 17.38 5.22 -1.78
C VAL A 107 17.82 6.67 -1.94
N TYR A 108 16.99 7.53 -2.52
CA TYR A 108 17.32 8.95 -2.73
C TYR A 108 17.59 9.68 -1.41
N PHE A 109 16.83 9.37 -0.35
CA PHE A 109 16.98 10.03 0.95
C PHE A 109 18.23 9.58 1.71
N TRP A 110 18.54 8.29 1.72
CA TRP A 110 19.64 7.75 2.53
C TRP A 110 20.96 7.62 1.77
N PHE A 111 20.96 7.54 0.45
CA PHE A 111 22.19 7.43 -0.34
C PHE A 111 23.21 8.52 -0.01
N PRO A 112 22.86 9.82 0.11
CA PRO A 112 23.80 10.85 0.51
C PRO A 112 24.37 10.62 1.91
N LYS A 113 23.55 10.12 2.82
CA LYS A 113 23.99 9.85 4.21
C LYS A 113 24.94 8.66 4.30
N MET A 114 24.81 7.68 3.40
CA MET A 114 25.63 6.49 3.36
C MET A 114 26.94 6.71 2.60
N THR A 115 26.93 7.49 1.54
CA THR A 115 28.06 7.60 0.60
C THR A 115 28.71 8.98 0.57
N GLY A 116 28.06 10.00 1.13
CA GLY A 116 28.48 11.39 1.03
C GLY A 116 28.29 12.03 -0.35
N ARG A 117 27.60 11.35 -1.27
CA ARG A 117 27.35 11.82 -2.65
C ARG A 117 25.86 11.97 -2.90
N MET A 118 25.47 13.07 -3.54
CA MET A 118 24.09 13.28 -3.99
C MET A 118 23.82 12.53 -5.30
N LEU A 119 22.60 12.00 -5.43
CA LEU A 119 22.07 11.56 -6.71
C LEU A 119 21.56 12.78 -7.51
N ASP A 120 21.46 12.64 -8.83
CA ASP A 120 21.01 13.73 -9.68
C ASP A 120 19.49 13.91 -9.54
N GLU A 121 19.08 15.10 -9.09
CA GLU A 121 17.66 15.44 -8.88
C GLU A 121 16.87 15.63 -10.19
N ARG A 122 17.56 15.88 -11.32
CA ARG A 122 16.89 16.05 -12.62
C ARG A 122 16.59 14.73 -13.31
N LEU A 123 17.36 13.70 -12.99
CA LEU A 123 17.18 12.35 -13.53
C LEU A 123 16.30 11.47 -12.62
N GLY A 124 16.11 11.85 -11.37
CA GLY A 124 15.27 11.17 -10.40
C GLY A 124 13.82 11.53 -10.57
#